data_765a6bdf428aed42e3f84020b8a6b41d
#
_entry.id   765a6bdf428aed42e3f84020b8a6b41d
#
_cell.length_a   1.000
_cell.length_b   1.000
_cell.length_c   1.000
_cell.angle_alpha   90.00
_cell.angle_beta   90.00
_cell.angle_gamma   90.00
#
_symmetry.space_group_name_H-M   'P 1'
#
loop_
_entity.id
_entity.type
_entity.pdbx_description
1 polymer ?
#
loop_
_entity_poly.entity_id
_entity_poly.type
_entity_poly.pdbx_seq_one_letter_code
_entity_poly.pdbx_strand_id
1 'polypeptide(L)'
;RLNHPRLPGKPDIVLRKYRTCIFVNGCFWHGHEGCKYYVVPKSNTRFWLDKIKRNQERDIEVMHKLAEMGWHTIVVWECELKPAVREQTLESLAFTLNHIFLQDRSIRRYEQPEEDSVMVAEPDDFINFK
;
A
#
# COMPACT_ATOMS: atom_id res chain seq x y z
N ARG A 1 5.38 6.84 9.00
CA ARG A 1 5.38 6.07 10.24
C ARG A 1 5.15 4.60 9.98
N LEU A 2 5.84 3.77 10.69
CA LEU A 2 5.72 2.31 10.56
C LEU A 2 4.62 1.77 11.47
N ASN A 3 3.86 0.79 10.95
CA ASN A 3 2.89 0.01 11.73
C ASN A 3 1.95 0.88 12.57
N HIS A 4 1.28 1.83 11.93
CA HIS A 4 0.41 2.79 12.60
C HIS A 4 -0.80 2.09 13.24
N PRO A 5 -0.89 2.02 14.58
CA PRO A 5 -1.91 1.22 15.26
C PRO A 5 -3.32 1.83 15.23
N ARG A 6 -3.44 3.10 14.93
CA ARG A 6 -4.72 3.81 14.94
C ARG A 6 -5.47 3.79 13.61
N LEU A 7 -4.78 3.42 12.54
CA LEU A 7 -5.43 3.33 11.25
C LEU A 7 -5.97 1.93 10.99
N PRO A 8 -7.09 1.81 10.27
CA PRO A 8 -7.64 0.50 9.92
C PRO A 8 -6.59 -0.39 9.25
N GLY A 9 -6.54 -1.67 9.65
CA GLY A 9 -5.62 -2.64 9.08
C GLY A 9 -4.18 -2.51 9.52
N LYS A 10 -3.85 -1.54 10.35
CA LYS A 10 -2.48 -1.31 10.83
C LYS A 10 -1.46 -1.30 9.69
N PRO A 11 -1.50 -0.28 8.81
CA PRO A 11 -0.57 -0.23 7.69
C PRO A 11 0.87 -0.38 8.11
N ASP A 12 1.66 -1.07 7.29
CA ASP A 12 3.09 -1.26 7.57
C ASP A 12 3.83 0.06 7.51
N ILE A 13 3.46 0.94 6.57
CA ILE A 13 4.09 2.24 6.39
C ILE A 13 3.01 3.28 6.14
N VAL A 14 3.11 4.41 6.83
CA VAL A 14 2.22 5.56 6.62
C VAL A 14 3.04 6.77 6.22
N LEU A 15 2.76 7.31 5.04
CA LEU A 15 3.43 8.48 4.51
C LEU A 15 2.43 9.65 4.46
N ARG A 16 2.45 10.49 5.49
CA ARG A 16 1.48 11.57 5.65
C ARG A 16 1.52 12.59 4.52
N LYS A 17 2.71 12.90 4.06
CA LYS A 17 2.90 13.87 2.98
C LYS A 17 2.17 13.44 1.71
N TYR A 18 2.15 12.15 1.45
CA TYR A 18 1.49 11.56 0.29
C TYR A 18 0.07 11.10 0.59
N ARG A 19 -0.35 11.19 1.85
CA ARG A 19 -1.61 10.63 2.35
C ARG A 19 -1.81 9.19 1.88
N THR A 20 -0.77 8.42 2.02
CA THR A 20 -0.73 7.05 1.51
C THR A 20 -0.34 6.07 2.61
N CYS A 21 -1.08 4.97 2.66
CA CYS A 21 -0.80 3.82 3.50
C CYS A 21 -0.27 2.70 2.63
N ILE A 22 0.82 2.08 3.04
CA ILE A 22 1.43 0.99 2.30
C ILE A 22 1.32 -0.29 3.12
N PHE A 23 0.79 -1.32 2.49
CA PHE A 23 0.70 -2.65 3.07
C PHE A 23 1.64 -3.59 2.34
N VAL A 24 2.47 -4.30 3.10
CA VAL A 24 3.31 -5.36 2.55
C VAL A 24 2.60 -6.67 2.83
N ASN A 25 2.00 -7.27 1.80
CA ASN A 25 1.20 -8.48 1.95
C ASN A 25 2.00 -9.73 1.65
N GLY A 26 1.92 -10.72 2.54
CA GLY A 26 2.45 -12.05 2.29
C GLY A 26 1.63 -12.73 1.20
N CYS A 27 2.31 -13.30 0.20
CA CYS A 27 1.64 -13.85 -0.99
C CYS A 27 0.69 -14.98 -0.66
N PHE A 28 1.07 -15.85 0.27
CA PHE A 28 0.21 -16.96 0.68
C PHE A 28 -1.03 -16.49 1.45
N TRP A 29 -0.78 -15.68 2.49
CA TRP A 29 -1.84 -15.29 3.42
C TRP A 29 -2.91 -14.41 2.80
N HIS A 30 -2.58 -13.68 1.75
CA HIS A 30 -3.50 -12.78 1.06
C HIS A 30 -3.90 -13.30 -0.32
N GLY A 31 -3.48 -14.52 -0.68
CA GLY A 31 -3.90 -15.17 -1.91
C GLY A 31 -3.48 -14.44 -3.18
N HIS A 32 -2.19 -14.16 -3.31
CA HIS A 32 -1.65 -13.46 -4.47
C HIS A 32 -1.76 -14.33 -5.73
N GLU A 33 -2.75 -14.05 -6.56
CA GLU A 33 -3.02 -14.84 -7.77
C GLU A 33 -1.86 -14.81 -8.76
N GLY A 34 -1.60 -15.96 -9.39
CA GLY A 34 -0.55 -16.10 -10.38
C GLY A 34 0.86 -16.13 -9.80
N CYS A 35 0.99 -16.12 -8.48
CA CYS A 35 2.27 -16.12 -7.80
C CYS A 35 2.66 -17.52 -7.36
N LYS A 36 3.93 -17.90 -7.61
CA LYS A 36 4.43 -19.22 -7.22
C LYS A 36 4.44 -19.46 -5.71
N TYR A 37 4.39 -18.41 -4.92
CA TYR A 37 4.35 -18.51 -3.46
C TYR A 37 2.94 -18.72 -2.92
N TYR A 38 1.93 -18.61 -3.78
CA TYR A 38 0.57 -18.90 -3.40
C TYR A 38 0.21 -20.32 -3.84
N VAL A 39 0.49 -21.27 -2.99
CA VAL A 39 0.16 -22.68 -3.21
C VAL A 39 -0.65 -23.14 -2.02
N VAL A 40 -1.91 -23.51 -2.26
CA VAL A 40 -2.80 -24.00 -1.21
C VAL A 40 -2.39 -25.43 -0.85
N PRO A 41 -2.16 -25.72 0.45
CA PRO A 41 -1.81 -27.06 0.88
C PRO A 41 -2.90 -28.07 0.50
N LYS A 42 -2.49 -29.28 0.16
CA LYS A 42 -3.42 -30.36 -0.18
C LYS A 42 -4.13 -30.91 1.06
N SER A 43 -3.56 -30.72 2.23
CA SER A 43 -4.17 -31.09 3.50
C SER A 43 -4.94 -29.90 4.06
N ASN A 44 -6.19 -30.15 4.51
CA ASN A 44 -7.07 -29.09 5.02
C ASN A 44 -7.29 -27.95 4.03
N THR A 45 -7.40 -28.30 2.77
CA THR A 45 -7.53 -27.32 1.68
C THR A 45 -8.66 -26.33 1.93
N ARG A 46 -9.83 -26.82 2.34
CA ARG A 46 -10.99 -25.97 2.59
C ARG A 46 -10.74 -24.96 3.72
N PHE A 47 -10.08 -25.41 4.78
CA PHE A 47 -9.73 -24.52 5.89
C PHE A 47 -8.87 -23.36 5.40
N TRP A 48 -7.84 -23.65 4.58
CA TRP A 48 -6.94 -22.63 4.07
C TRP A 48 -7.62 -21.68 3.08
N LEU A 49 -8.45 -22.23 2.19
CA LEU A 49 -9.20 -21.40 1.23
C LEU A 49 -10.14 -20.44 1.96
N ASP A 50 -10.85 -20.91 2.97
CA ASP A 50 -11.77 -20.07 3.74
C ASP A 50 -11.01 -18.99 4.50
N LYS A 51 -9.86 -19.34 5.08
CA LYS A 51 -9.04 -18.38 5.81
C LYS A 51 -8.48 -17.28 4.90
N ILE A 52 -7.96 -17.68 3.74
CA ILE A 52 -7.43 -16.74 2.77
C ILE A 52 -8.54 -15.83 2.25
N LYS A 53 -9.71 -16.38 1.97
CA LYS A 53 -10.87 -15.61 1.53
C LYS A 53 -11.25 -14.55 2.56
N ARG A 54 -11.28 -14.90 3.84
CA ARG A 54 -11.57 -13.95 4.91
C ARG A 54 -10.51 -12.86 4.99
N ASN A 55 -9.26 -13.20 4.79
CA ASN A 55 -8.18 -12.22 4.74
C ASN A 55 -8.37 -11.25 3.59
N GLN A 56 -8.72 -11.75 2.41
CA GLN A 56 -8.97 -10.91 1.23
C GLN A 56 -10.16 -9.97 1.44
N GLU A 57 -11.24 -10.47 2.03
CA GLU A 57 -12.42 -9.66 2.34
C GLU A 57 -12.08 -8.55 3.33
N ARG A 58 -11.27 -8.87 4.34
CA ARG A 58 -10.79 -7.89 5.30
C ARG A 58 -9.92 -6.83 4.64
N ASP A 59 -9.05 -7.24 3.72
CA ASP A 59 -8.20 -6.31 2.99
C ASP A 59 -9.04 -5.29 2.22
N ILE A 60 -10.09 -5.74 1.54
CA ILE A 60 -11.00 -4.87 0.79
C ILE A 60 -11.70 -3.91 1.74
N GLU A 61 -12.21 -4.41 2.86
CA GLU A 61 -12.87 -3.58 3.86
C GLU A 61 -11.95 -2.49 4.42
N VAL A 62 -10.70 -2.86 4.71
CA VAL A 62 -9.69 -1.92 5.19
C VAL A 62 -9.41 -0.84 4.17
N MET A 63 -9.28 -1.22 2.90
CA MET A 63 -9.04 -0.26 1.82
C MET A 63 -10.19 0.74 1.69
N HIS A 64 -11.43 0.27 1.82
CA HIS A 64 -12.60 1.14 1.78
C HIS A 64 -12.61 2.12 2.95
N LYS A 65 -12.33 1.64 4.16
CA LYS A 65 -12.28 2.49 5.35
C LYS A 65 -11.21 3.57 5.22
N LEU A 66 -10.03 3.20 4.74
CA LEU A 66 -8.95 4.16 4.54
C LEU A 66 -9.30 5.20 3.47
N ALA A 67 -9.94 4.77 2.39
CA ALA A 67 -10.40 5.69 1.35
C ALA A 67 -11.40 6.71 1.90
N GLU A 68 -12.33 6.27 2.76
CA GLU A 68 -13.28 7.16 3.40
C GLU A 68 -12.60 8.19 4.30
N MET A 69 -11.48 7.83 4.87
CA MET A 69 -10.67 8.72 5.72
C MET A 69 -9.76 9.64 4.90
N GLY A 70 -9.76 9.53 3.57
CA GLY A 70 -8.94 10.35 2.71
C GLY A 70 -7.55 9.81 2.45
N TRP A 71 -7.32 8.52 2.68
CA TRP A 71 -6.03 7.88 2.46
C TRP A 71 -6.02 7.09 1.17
N HIS A 72 -4.89 7.14 0.47
CA HIS A 72 -4.60 6.24 -0.64
C HIS A 72 -4.00 4.97 -0.07
N THR A 73 -4.19 3.86 -0.75
CA THR A 73 -3.65 2.56 -0.33
C THR A 73 -2.81 1.97 -1.44
N ILE A 74 -1.60 1.53 -1.09
CA ILE A 74 -0.73 0.81 -2.00
C ILE A 74 -0.42 -0.54 -1.35
N VAL A 75 -0.55 -1.60 -2.13
CA VAL A 75 -0.20 -2.95 -1.69
C VAL A 75 1.09 -3.37 -2.40
N VAL A 76 2.08 -3.74 -1.61
CA VAL A 76 3.32 -4.32 -2.12
C VAL A 76 3.34 -5.78 -1.69
N TRP A 77 3.54 -6.68 -2.64
CA TRP A 77 3.56 -8.11 -2.34
C TRP A 77 4.96 -8.56 -1.94
N GLU A 78 5.02 -9.52 -1.04
CA GLU A 78 6.30 -10.06 -0.55
C GLU A 78 7.21 -10.50 -1.70
N CYS A 79 6.65 -11.14 -2.74
CA CYS A 79 7.44 -11.59 -3.89
C CYS A 79 8.07 -10.42 -4.66
N GLU A 80 7.48 -9.24 -4.60
CA GLU A 80 8.00 -8.05 -5.27
C GLU A 80 9.20 -7.44 -4.54
N LEU A 81 9.43 -7.85 -3.30
CA LEU A 81 10.57 -7.38 -2.50
C LEU A 81 11.75 -8.35 -2.51
N LYS A 82 11.69 -9.41 -3.30
CA LYS A 82 12.82 -10.32 -3.48
C LYS A 82 13.98 -9.59 -4.15
N PRO A 83 15.23 -9.95 -3.83
CA PRO A 83 16.40 -9.20 -4.34
C PRO A 83 16.43 -8.96 -5.85
N ALA A 84 15.96 -9.91 -6.63
CA ALA A 84 16.00 -9.81 -8.09
C ALA A 84 15.11 -8.69 -8.66
N VAL A 85 14.04 -8.33 -7.96
CA VAL A 85 13.06 -7.36 -8.45
C VAL A 85 12.83 -6.18 -7.52
N ARG A 86 13.50 -6.16 -6.39
CA ARG A 86 13.30 -5.14 -5.35
C ARG A 86 13.50 -3.72 -5.87
N GLU A 87 14.56 -3.48 -6.62
CA GLU A 87 14.83 -2.14 -7.13
C GLU A 87 13.73 -1.64 -8.04
N GLN A 88 13.26 -2.48 -8.96
CA GLN A 88 12.15 -2.13 -9.85
C GLN A 88 10.90 -1.81 -9.06
N THR A 89 10.62 -2.59 -8.02
CA THR A 89 9.46 -2.37 -7.15
C THR A 89 9.56 -1.03 -6.44
N LEU A 90 10.71 -0.71 -5.89
CA LEU A 90 10.92 0.56 -5.19
C LEU A 90 10.84 1.76 -6.15
N GLU A 91 11.38 1.65 -7.34
CA GLU A 91 11.27 2.69 -8.35
C GLU A 91 9.82 2.92 -8.77
N SER A 92 9.09 1.85 -9.00
CA SER A 92 7.68 1.91 -9.34
C SER A 92 6.86 2.54 -8.22
N LEU A 93 7.18 2.19 -6.97
CA LEU A 93 6.54 2.77 -5.80
C LEU A 93 6.80 4.27 -5.70
N ALA A 94 8.06 4.68 -5.89
CA ALA A 94 8.42 6.10 -5.87
C ALA A 94 7.68 6.89 -6.95
N PHE A 95 7.59 6.32 -8.14
CA PHE A 95 6.84 6.92 -9.25
C PHE A 95 5.36 7.09 -8.88
N THR A 96 4.76 6.06 -8.31
CA THR A 96 3.35 6.08 -7.91
C THR A 96 3.10 7.13 -6.82
N LEU A 97 3.98 7.22 -5.84
CA LEU A 97 3.86 8.22 -4.76
C LEU A 97 3.94 9.64 -5.29
N ASN A 98 4.87 9.90 -6.20
CA ASN A 98 4.97 11.22 -6.82
C ASN A 98 3.73 11.56 -7.62
N HIS A 99 3.18 10.60 -8.34
CA HIS A 99 1.96 10.79 -9.12
C HIS A 99 0.78 11.12 -8.20
N ILE A 100 0.62 10.39 -7.11
CA ILE A 100 -0.41 10.65 -6.10
C ILE A 100 -0.27 12.06 -5.54
N PHE A 101 0.95 12.41 -5.14
CA PHE A 101 1.23 13.73 -4.57
C PHE A 101 0.86 14.85 -5.52
N LEU A 102 1.24 14.73 -6.78
CA LEU A 102 0.94 15.74 -7.80
C LEU A 102 -0.55 15.84 -8.08
N GLN A 103 -1.26 14.74 -8.13
CA GLN A 103 -2.71 14.73 -8.33
C GLN A 103 -3.44 15.39 -7.17
N ASP A 104 -3.12 15.00 -5.92
CA ASP A 104 -3.75 15.59 -4.75
C ASP A 104 -3.47 17.08 -4.66
N ARG A 105 -2.26 17.49 -5.02
CA ARG A 105 -1.88 18.89 -5.04
C ARG A 105 -2.65 19.67 -6.13
N SER A 106 -2.84 19.08 -7.29
CA SER A 106 -3.62 19.69 -8.37
C SER A 106 -5.07 19.90 -7.95
N ILE A 107 -5.66 18.93 -7.27
CA ILE A 107 -7.03 19.04 -6.77
C ILE A 107 -7.13 20.15 -5.73
N ARG A 108 -6.21 20.18 -4.77
CA ARG A 108 -6.18 21.24 -3.75
C ARG A 108 -5.95 22.63 -4.36
N ARG A 109 -5.13 22.70 -5.37
CA ARG A 109 -4.86 23.95 -6.10
C ARG A 109 -6.12 24.45 -6.82
N TYR A 110 -6.94 23.52 -7.30
CA TYR A 110 -8.19 23.84 -7.95
C TYR A 110 -9.23 24.33 -6.94
N GLU A 111 -9.26 23.75 -5.75
CA GLU A 111 -10.16 24.12 -4.68
C GLU A 111 -9.71 25.38 -3.95
N GLN A 112 -8.40 25.63 -3.86
CA GLN A 112 -7.80 26.74 -3.16
C GLN A 112 -6.70 27.37 -4.02
N PRO A 113 -7.07 28.14 -5.04
CA PRO A 113 -6.12 28.68 -6.01
C PRO A 113 -5.11 29.68 -5.45
N GLU A 114 -5.26 30.10 -4.19
CA GLU A 114 -4.38 31.09 -3.57
C GLU A 114 -3.17 30.49 -2.85
N GLU A 115 -3.07 29.19 -2.74
CA GLU A 115 -1.94 28.55 -2.08
C GLU A 115 -0.83 28.23 -3.09
N ASP A 116 0.12 29.13 -3.16
CA ASP A 116 1.24 29.06 -4.11
C ASP A 116 2.47 28.34 -3.59
N SER A 117 2.37 27.56 -2.54
CA SER A 117 3.54 26.87 -2.04
C SER A 117 3.90 25.68 -2.92
N VAL A 118 5.01 25.81 -3.62
CA VAL A 118 5.59 24.67 -4.35
C VAL A 118 6.27 23.76 -3.35
N MET A 119 5.69 22.60 -3.14
CA MET A 119 6.28 21.60 -2.27
C MET A 119 6.87 20.48 -3.10
N VAL A 120 8.14 20.24 -2.90
CA VAL A 120 8.85 19.12 -3.50
C VAL A 120 8.85 17.97 -2.50
N ALA A 121 8.66 16.75 -2.97
CA ALA A 121 8.73 15.57 -2.10
C ALA A 121 10.13 15.50 -1.48
N GLU A 122 10.18 15.38 -0.16
CA GLU A 122 11.45 15.28 0.55
C GLU A 122 11.98 13.86 0.47
N PRO A 123 13.30 13.68 0.26
CA PRO A 123 13.90 12.35 0.21
C PRO A 123 13.63 11.51 1.46
N ASP A 124 13.46 12.16 2.60
CA ASP A 124 13.21 11.49 3.88
C ASP A 124 11.93 10.66 3.86
N ASP A 125 10.95 11.06 3.05
CA ASP A 125 9.70 10.30 2.93
C ASP A 125 9.92 8.94 2.27
N PHE A 126 10.99 8.79 1.48
CA PHE A 126 11.36 7.53 0.85
C PHE A 126 12.28 6.68 1.71
N ILE A 127 13.09 7.31 2.56
CA ILE A 127 14.05 6.61 3.41
C ILE A 127 13.34 5.73 4.43
N ASN A 128 12.16 6.12 4.86
CA ASN A 128 11.38 5.38 5.84
C ASN A 128 10.73 4.11 5.27
N PHE A 129 10.85 3.91 3.97
CA PHE A 129 10.33 2.71 3.32
C PHE A 129 11.42 1.64 3.25
N LYS A 130 11.30 0.61 4.02
CA LYS A 130 12.23 -0.53 4.01
C LYS A 130 11.53 -1.85 4.15
#